data_95790fd273bb127eef36ac8498bd04ae
#
_entry.id   95790fd273bb127eef36ac8498bd04ae
#
_cell.length_a   1.000
_cell.length_b   1.000
_cell.length_c   1.000
_cell.angle_alpha   90.00
_cell.angle_beta   90.00
_cell.angle_gamma   90.00
#
_symmetry.space_group_name_H-M   'P 1'
#
loop_
_entity.id
_entity.type
_entity.pdbx_description
1 polymer ?
#
loop_
_entity_poly.entity_id
_entity_poly.type
_entity_poly.pdbx_seq_one_letter_code
_entity_poly.pdbx_strand_id
1 'polypeptide(L)'
;ILPETGKRILSKSQAKRLNAIMLTCGFYDEAGEFAFCVGLPGKSGVGGGIVAVIPGELAIAVWSPELNEHGNSQAGIKALELFTTITGKSIF
;
A
#
# COMPACT_ATOMS: atom_id res chain seq x y z
N ILE A 1 10.88 11.05 2.60
CA ILE A 1 11.25 12.45 2.35
C ILE A 1 9.99 13.26 2.14
N LEU A 2 9.87 14.35 2.85
CA LEU A 2 8.76 15.29 2.69
C LEU A 2 8.90 16.03 1.36
N PRO A 3 7.88 15.97 0.46
CA PRO A 3 8.00 16.62 -0.84
C PRO A 3 8.16 18.14 -0.76
N GLU A 4 7.51 18.76 0.24
CA GLU A 4 7.50 20.23 0.39
C GLU A 4 8.87 20.79 0.78
N THR A 5 9.65 20.05 1.55
CA THR A 5 10.92 20.53 2.10
C THR A 5 12.12 19.70 1.69
N GLY A 6 11.90 18.53 1.12
CA GLY A 6 12.95 17.57 0.84
C GLY A 6 13.53 16.93 2.10
N LYS A 7 12.93 17.19 3.28
CA LYS A 7 13.44 16.69 4.54
C LYS A 7 13.21 15.19 4.67
N ARG A 8 14.26 14.44 5.05
CA ARG A 8 14.16 13.02 5.29
C ARG A 8 13.65 12.76 6.70
N ILE A 9 12.55 12.01 6.82
CA ILE A 9 11.97 11.60 8.12
C ILE A 9 12.55 10.27 8.56
N LEU A 10 12.70 9.31 7.63
CA LEU A 10 13.26 7.99 7.90
C LEU A 10 14.54 7.82 7.11
N SER A 11 15.51 7.10 7.68
CA SER A 11 16.68 6.69 6.91
C SER A 11 16.27 5.75 5.77
N LYS A 12 17.14 5.57 4.80
CA LYS A 12 16.88 4.63 3.69
C LYS A 12 16.65 3.22 4.22
N SER A 13 17.41 2.80 5.23
CA SER A 13 17.27 1.48 5.84
C SER A 13 15.94 1.33 6.57
N GLN A 14 15.52 2.36 7.32
CA GLN A 14 14.24 2.35 8.01
C GLN A 14 13.07 2.29 7.03
N ALA A 15 13.12 3.07 5.95
CA ALA A 15 12.08 3.05 4.92
C ALA A 15 12.00 1.68 4.24
N LYS A 16 13.14 1.08 3.94
CA LYS A 16 13.20 -0.26 3.35
C LYS A 16 12.57 -1.30 4.26
N ARG A 17 12.87 -1.25 5.56
CA ARG A 17 12.29 -2.17 6.53
C ARG A 17 10.78 -1.96 6.66
N LEU A 18 10.32 -0.73 6.72
CA LEU A 18 8.89 -0.43 6.81
C LEU A 18 8.14 -0.96 5.58
N ASN A 19 8.67 -0.72 4.39
CA ASN A 19 8.07 -1.21 3.16
C ASN A 19 8.00 -2.73 3.13
N ALA A 20 9.05 -3.41 3.61
CA ALA A 20 9.07 -4.87 3.67
C ALA A 20 8.02 -5.42 4.64
N ILE A 21 7.86 -4.77 5.80
CA ILE A 21 6.85 -5.16 6.78
C ILE A 21 5.45 -4.95 6.19
N MET A 22 5.20 -3.82 5.55
CA MET A 22 3.90 -3.57 4.93
C MET A 22 3.59 -4.58 3.83
N LEU A 23 4.58 -4.96 3.03
CA LEU A 23 4.37 -5.93 1.96
C LEU A 23 3.94 -7.30 2.49
N THR A 24 4.53 -7.72 3.60
CA THR A 24 4.29 -9.07 4.14
C THR A 24 3.19 -9.13 5.17
N CYS A 25 2.88 -8.03 5.86
CA CYS A 25 1.99 -8.03 7.02
C CYS A 25 0.92 -6.94 6.99
N GLY A 26 0.82 -6.17 5.91
CA GLY A 26 0.00 -4.96 5.89
C GLY A 26 -1.50 -5.20 5.73
N PHE A 27 -1.93 -6.39 5.33
CA PHE A 27 -3.32 -6.68 4.97
C PHE A 27 -3.85 -7.92 5.68
N TYR A 28 -3.47 -8.10 6.94
CA TYR A 28 -3.88 -9.24 7.75
C TYR A 28 -3.52 -10.54 7.01
N ASP A 29 -4.47 -11.46 6.84
CA ASP A 29 -4.21 -12.71 6.13
C ASP A 29 -4.26 -12.59 4.60
N GLU A 30 -4.56 -11.40 4.07
CA GLU A 30 -4.57 -11.15 2.62
C GLU A 30 -3.29 -10.54 2.08
N ALA A 31 -2.23 -10.42 2.88
CA ALA A 31 -1.01 -9.74 2.44
C ALA A 31 -0.41 -10.34 1.17
N GLY A 32 -0.40 -11.67 1.07
CA GLY A 32 0.09 -12.35 -0.14
C GLY A 32 -0.77 -12.10 -1.36
N GLU A 33 -2.09 -12.11 -1.21
CA GLU A 33 -3.01 -11.83 -2.30
C GLU A 33 -2.91 -10.38 -2.76
N PHE A 34 -2.77 -9.45 -1.81
CA PHE A 34 -2.59 -8.03 -2.15
C PHE A 34 -1.26 -7.83 -2.91
N ALA A 35 -0.20 -8.50 -2.49
CA ALA A 35 1.09 -8.45 -3.19
C ALA A 35 0.96 -8.93 -4.64
N PHE A 36 0.19 -9.99 -4.85
CA PHE A 36 -0.05 -10.52 -6.19
C PHE A 36 -0.93 -9.58 -7.03
N CYS A 37 -2.07 -9.14 -6.50
CA CYS A 37 -3.04 -8.37 -7.27
C CYS A 37 -2.61 -6.92 -7.48
N VAL A 38 -2.04 -6.28 -6.48
CA VAL A 38 -1.66 -4.87 -6.51
C VAL A 38 -0.16 -4.71 -6.70
N GLY A 39 0.64 -5.44 -5.92
CA GLY A 39 2.08 -5.43 -6.06
C GLY A 39 2.76 -4.21 -5.47
N LEU A 40 2.23 -3.67 -4.36
CA LEU A 40 2.81 -2.53 -3.65
C LEU A 40 2.86 -2.82 -2.15
N PRO A 41 3.88 -2.30 -1.44
CA PRO A 41 3.79 -2.24 0.01
C PRO A 41 2.61 -1.38 0.42
N GLY A 42 1.84 -1.84 1.39
CA GLY A 42 0.69 -1.08 1.85
C GLY A 42 0.21 -1.51 3.22
N LYS A 43 -0.69 -0.72 3.80
CA LYS A 43 -1.31 -1.01 5.09
C LYS A 43 -2.78 -0.63 5.03
N SER A 44 -3.61 -1.56 5.46
CA SER A 44 -5.05 -1.33 5.58
C SER A 44 -5.44 -0.96 7.01
N GLY A 45 -6.62 -0.38 7.16
CA GLY A 45 -7.21 -0.08 8.45
C GLY A 45 -8.68 -0.44 8.46
N VAL A 46 -9.19 -0.81 9.64
CA VAL A 46 -10.60 -1.23 9.79
C VAL A 46 -11.59 -0.10 9.54
N GLY A 47 -11.13 1.14 9.46
CA GLY A 47 -11.96 2.27 9.03
C GLY A 47 -12.23 2.33 7.53
N GLY A 48 -11.62 1.44 6.74
CA GLY A 48 -11.81 1.38 5.29
C GLY A 48 -10.73 2.09 4.49
N GLY A 49 -9.66 2.55 5.14
CA GLY A 49 -8.54 3.21 4.47
C GLY A 49 -7.44 2.23 4.08
N ILE A 50 -6.74 2.55 3.01
CA ILE A 50 -5.53 1.86 2.58
C ILE A 50 -4.50 2.91 2.17
N VAL A 51 -3.27 2.74 2.64
CA VAL A 51 -2.11 3.49 2.15
C VAL A 51 -1.22 2.51 1.40
N ALA A 52 -0.83 2.84 0.19
CA ALA A 52 0.11 2.05 -0.60
C ALA A 52 1.26 2.95 -1.06
N VAL A 53 2.43 2.36 -1.24
CA VAL A 53 3.65 3.11 -1.57
C VAL A 53 4.25 2.55 -2.85
N ILE A 54 4.57 3.44 -3.79
CA ILE A 54 5.48 3.10 -4.89
C ILE A 54 6.86 3.60 -4.44
N PRO A 55 7.76 2.69 -4.00
CA PRO A 55 9.02 3.12 -3.39
C PRO A 55 9.82 4.06 -4.29
N GLY A 56 10.26 5.18 -3.71
CA GLY A 56 11.04 6.18 -4.42
C GLY A 56 10.23 7.09 -5.36
N GLU A 57 8.91 6.93 -5.41
CA GLU A 57 8.10 7.67 -6.39
C GLU A 57 6.93 8.40 -5.74
N LEU A 58 5.96 7.68 -5.13
CA LEU A 58 4.79 8.31 -4.54
C LEU A 58 4.10 7.39 -3.52
N ALA A 59 3.18 7.95 -2.78
CA ALA A 59 2.27 7.21 -1.92
C ALA A 59 0.84 7.49 -2.36
N ILE A 60 -0.03 6.49 -2.17
CA ILE A 60 -1.43 6.56 -2.56
C ILE A 60 -2.27 6.23 -1.34
N ALA A 61 -3.29 7.03 -1.07
CA ALA A 61 -4.29 6.73 -0.05
C ALA A 61 -5.64 6.59 -0.73
N VAL A 62 -6.37 5.53 -0.35
CA VAL A 62 -7.75 5.33 -0.78
C VAL A 62 -8.61 5.08 0.43
N TRP A 63 -9.88 5.44 0.35
CA TRP A 63 -10.81 5.20 1.45
C TRP A 63 -12.14 4.75 0.89
N SER A 64 -12.60 3.58 1.36
CA SER A 64 -13.93 3.06 1.10
C SER A 64 -14.31 2.18 2.30
N PRO A 65 -15.36 2.54 3.04
CA PRO A 65 -15.62 1.93 4.35
C PRO A 65 -16.15 0.51 4.31
N GLU A 66 -16.57 -0.01 3.17
CA GLU A 66 -17.08 -1.37 3.11
C GLU A 66 -15.92 -2.36 3.08
N LEU A 67 -15.83 -3.18 4.15
CA LEU A 67 -14.75 -4.15 4.30
C LEU A 67 -15.17 -5.52 3.75
N ASN A 68 -14.17 -6.27 3.24
CA ASN A 68 -14.37 -7.68 2.91
C ASN A 68 -14.32 -8.53 4.19
N GLU A 69 -14.45 -9.84 4.06
CA GLU A 69 -14.44 -10.75 5.20
C GLU A 69 -13.09 -10.82 5.93
N HIS A 70 -12.01 -10.32 5.32
CA HIS A 70 -10.68 -10.28 5.92
C HIS A 70 -10.39 -8.96 6.65
N GLY A 71 -11.34 -8.01 6.65
CA GLY A 71 -11.18 -6.73 7.31
C GLY A 71 -10.52 -5.65 6.47
N ASN A 72 -10.39 -5.84 5.17
CA ASN A 72 -9.78 -4.88 4.25
C ASN A 72 -10.84 -4.25 3.34
N SER A 73 -10.60 -2.99 2.93
CA SER A 73 -11.50 -2.29 2.02
C SER A 73 -11.55 -2.99 0.66
N GLN A 74 -12.70 -3.56 0.32
CA GLN A 74 -12.86 -4.31 -0.92
C GLN A 74 -12.72 -3.41 -2.14
N ALA A 75 -13.41 -2.27 -2.14
CA ALA A 75 -13.34 -1.32 -3.25
C ALA A 75 -11.97 -0.65 -3.33
N GLY A 76 -11.32 -0.39 -2.18
CA GLY A 76 -9.98 0.18 -2.13
C GLY A 76 -8.94 -0.74 -2.77
N ILE A 77 -8.99 -2.03 -2.46
CA ILE A 77 -8.09 -3.02 -3.08
C ILE A 77 -8.30 -3.04 -4.60
N LYS A 78 -9.56 -3.05 -5.04
CA LYS A 78 -9.87 -3.09 -6.47
C LYS A 78 -9.39 -1.84 -7.18
N ALA A 79 -9.53 -0.68 -6.57
CA ALA A 79 -9.05 0.58 -7.13
C ALA A 79 -7.52 0.57 -7.30
N LEU A 80 -6.79 0.06 -6.30
CA LEU A 80 -5.34 -0.05 -6.36
C LEU A 80 -4.89 -1.08 -7.39
N GLU A 81 -5.60 -2.19 -7.49
CA GLU A 81 -5.32 -3.21 -8.52
C GLU A 81 -5.44 -2.61 -9.92
N LEU A 82 -6.52 -1.87 -10.16
CA LEU A 82 -6.71 -1.19 -11.45
C LEU A 82 -5.60 -0.16 -11.70
N PHE A 83 -5.24 0.60 -10.66
CA PHE A 83 -4.17 1.60 -10.78
C PHE A 83 -2.86 0.95 -11.21
N THR A 84 -2.42 -0.11 -10.53
CA THR A 84 -1.14 -0.76 -10.87
C THR A 84 -1.20 -1.51 -12.20
N THR A 85 -2.35 -2.06 -12.54
CA THR A 85 -2.53 -2.75 -13.82
C THR A 85 -2.45 -1.77 -15.00
N ILE A 86 -3.13 -0.63 -14.89
CA ILE A 86 -3.17 0.37 -15.96
C ILE A 86 -1.81 1.08 -16.09
N THR A 87 -1.16 1.42 -14.97
CA THR A 87 0.08 2.19 -14.98
C THR A 87 1.33 1.32 -15.09
N GLY A 88 1.23 0.02 -14.82
CA GLY A 88 2.38 -0.87 -14.76
C GLY A 88 3.29 -0.62 -13.56
N LYS A 89 2.77 -0.04 -12.49
CA LYS A 89 3.57 0.39 -11.33
C LYS A 89 3.73 -0.65 -10.23
N SER A 90 3.27 -1.89 -10.42
CA SER A 90 3.58 -2.99 -9.49
C SER A 90 5.09 -3.16 -9.36
N ILE A 91 5.57 -3.47 -8.15
CA ILE A 91 7.02 -3.74 -7.94
C ILE A 91 7.42 -5.14 -8.41
N PHE A 92 6.46 -5.96 -8.80
CA PHE A 92 6.73 -7.33 -9.31
C PHE A 92 6.63 -7.46 -10.81
#